data_7b380677b73504354f509621bdf42ab8
#
_entry.id   7b380677b73504354f509621bdf42ab8
#
_cell.length_a   1.000
_cell.length_b   1.000
_cell.length_c   1.000
_cell.angle_alpha   90.00
_cell.angle_beta   90.00
_cell.angle_gamma   90.00
#
_symmetry.space_group_name_H-M   'P 1'
#
loop_
_entity.id
_entity.type
_entity.pdbx_description
1 polymer ?
#
loop_
_entity_poly.entity_id
_entity_poly.type
_entity_poly.pdbx_seq_one_letter_code
_entity_poly.pdbx_strand_id
1 'polypeptide(L)'
;MEAAKIANAHEFISKLEQGYQTNIGDRGSKLSGGQRQRLSIARAVLKNPPVLILDEATSALDSESELLVQEAITKLMSNRTTLVIAHRLSTIQHADEILVIDKAKIVQRGTHAELIAQGGLYQKLSTIQSV
;
A
#
# COMPACT_ATOMS: atom_id res chain seq x y z
N MET A 1 15.02 8.70 11.73
CA MET A 1 13.94 8.45 12.71
C MET A 1 12.57 8.94 12.22
N GLU A 2 12.43 10.15 11.69
CA GLU A 2 11.12 10.67 11.22
C GLU A 2 10.43 9.78 10.17
N ALA A 3 11.17 9.33 9.16
CA ALA A 3 10.61 8.40 8.16
C ALA A 3 10.06 7.10 8.77
N ALA A 4 10.70 6.58 9.81
CA ALA A 4 10.24 5.40 10.52
C ALA A 4 8.97 5.67 11.35
N LYS A 5 8.82 6.87 11.90
CA LYS A 5 7.59 7.28 12.61
C LYS A 5 6.42 7.41 11.62
N ILE A 6 6.63 8.06 10.49
CA ILE A 6 5.62 8.19 9.43
C ILE A 6 5.13 6.82 8.96
N ALA A 7 6.05 5.86 8.83
CA ALA A 7 5.76 4.49 8.39
C ALA A 7 5.27 3.56 9.51
N ASN A 8 4.98 4.05 10.72
CA ASN A 8 4.63 3.24 11.89
C ASN A 8 5.67 2.15 12.20
N ALA A 9 6.95 2.40 11.90
CA ALA A 9 8.05 1.46 12.10
C ALA A 9 8.88 1.75 13.34
N HIS A 10 8.90 3.00 13.83
CA HIS A 10 9.74 3.41 14.94
C HIS A 10 9.52 2.59 16.20
N GLU A 11 8.27 2.32 16.54
CA GLU A 11 7.93 1.61 17.77
C GLU A 11 8.53 0.20 17.82
N PHE A 12 8.34 -0.60 16.76
CA PHE A 12 8.91 -1.94 16.76
C PHE A 12 10.45 -1.93 16.65
N ILE A 13 11.02 -0.99 15.87
CA ILE A 13 12.49 -0.86 15.78
C ILE A 13 13.11 -0.56 17.14
N SER A 14 12.49 0.34 17.92
CA SER A 14 12.97 0.71 19.25
C SER A 14 12.92 -0.44 20.27
N LYS A 15 12.08 -1.44 20.04
CA LYS A 15 11.97 -2.64 20.87
C LYS A 15 12.96 -3.75 20.49
N LEU A 16 13.65 -3.62 19.36
CA LEU A 16 14.68 -4.58 18.97
C LEU A 16 15.91 -4.42 19.86
N GLU A 17 16.67 -5.51 20.06
CA GLU A 17 17.80 -5.58 20.99
C GLU A 17 18.83 -4.47 20.79
N GLN A 18 19.13 -4.10 19.54
CA GLN A 18 20.06 -3.02 19.18
C GLN A 18 19.35 -1.87 18.45
N GLY A 19 18.03 -1.75 18.59
CA GLY A 19 17.23 -0.71 17.95
C GLY A 19 17.52 -0.61 16.44
N TYR A 20 17.86 0.57 15.97
CA TYR A 20 18.18 0.85 14.56
C TYR A 20 19.47 0.18 14.05
N GLN A 21 20.31 -0.32 14.94
CA GLN A 21 21.54 -1.03 14.60
C GLN A 21 21.34 -2.56 14.55
N THR A 22 20.14 -3.03 14.78
CA THR A 22 19.82 -4.46 14.77
C THR A 22 20.00 -5.06 13.37
N ASN A 23 20.73 -6.17 13.29
CA ASN A 23 20.80 -6.96 12.08
C ASN A 23 19.51 -7.77 11.89
N ILE A 24 18.71 -7.38 10.90
CA ILE A 24 17.40 -7.96 10.58
C ILE A 24 17.48 -9.20 9.68
N GLY A 25 18.67 -9.64 9.32
CA GLY A 25 18.91 -10.79 8.44
C GLY A 25 18.66 -10.48 6.96
N ASP A 26 18.93 -11.47 6.12
CA ASP A 26 18.74 -11.35 4.68
C ASP A 26 17.27 -11.06 4.35
N ARG A 27 17.04 -10.02 3.57
CA ARG A 27 15.70 -9.55 3.18
C ARG A 27 14.74 -9.32 4.37
N GLY A 28 15.27 -9.04 5.56
CA GLY A 28 14.48 -8.84 6.77
C GLY A 28 13.87 -10.12 7.32
N SER A 29 14.53 -11.26 7.19
CA SER A 29 14.03 -12.59 7.60
C SER A 29 13.64 -12.68 9.07
N LYS A 30 14.20 -11.82 9.92
CA LYS A 30 13.90 -11.76 11.36
C LYS A 30 12.70 -10.89 11.69
N LEU A 31 12.06 -10.26 10.71
CA LEU A 31 10.89 -9.40 10.88
C LEU A 31 9.61 -10.10 10.43
N SER A 32 8.47 -9.71 11.00
CA SER A 32 7.15 -10.10 10.48
C SER A 32 6.90 -9.49 9.09
N GLY A 33 5.90 -10.01 8.36
CA GLY A 33 5.50 -9.46 7.07
C GLY A 33 5.12 -7.98 7.15
N GLY A 34 4.31 -7.59 8.14
CA GLY A 34 3.91 -6.20 8.37
C GLY A 34 5.07 -5.29 8.76
N GLN A 35 6.01 -5.79 9.56
CA GLN A 35 7.23 -5.05 9.92
C GLN A 35 8.12 -4.80 8.70
N ARG A 36 8.34 -5.81 7.84
CA ARG A 36 9.08 -5.65 6.58
C ARG A 36 8.43 -4.62 5.68
N GLN A 37 7.10 -4.65 5.56
CA GLN A 37 6.36 -3.74 4.70
C GLN A 37 6.46 -2.30 5.22
N ARG A 38 6.29 -2.06 6.52
CA ARG A 38 6.46 -0.74 7.13
C ARG A 38 7.89 -0.22 7.00
N LEU A 39 8.89 -1.09 7.06
CA LEU A 39 10.28 -0.70 6.82
C LEU A 39 10.51 -0.29 5.36
N SER A 40 9.90 -0.97 4.40
CA SER A 40 9.95 -0.59 2.98
C SER A 40 9.28 0.77 2.75
N ILE A 41 8.15 1.03 3.42
CA ILE A 41 7.48 2.34 3.39
C ILE A 41 8.39 3.42 3.98
N ALA A 42 9.06 3.16 5.10
CA ALA A 42 10.00 4.10 5.71
C ALA A 42 11.14 4.47 4.76
N ARG A 43 11.67 3.49 4.00
CA ARG A 43 12.68 3.74 2.96
C ARG A 43 12.16 4.64 1.84
N ALA A 44 10.91 4.42 1.41
CA ALA A 44 10.28 5.26 0.39
C ALA A 44 10.04 6.69 0.91
N VAL A 45 9.59 6.86 2.15
CA VAL A 45 9.47 8.17 2.80
C VAL A 45 10.80 8.90 2.85
N LEU A 46 11.86 8.21 3.25
CA LEU A 46 13.20 8.79 3.35
C LEU A 46 13.74 9.23 1.99
N LYS A 47 13.50 8.42 0.95
CA LYS A 47 13.91 8.72 -0.43
C LYS A 47 13.13 9.88 -1.04
N ASN A 48 11.90 10.10 -0.56
CA ASN A 48 11.00 11.19 -0.96
C ASN A 48 10.82 11.37 -2.47
N PRO A 49 10.47 10.34 -3.25
CA PRO A 49 10.32 10.45 -4.68
C PRO A 49 9.05 11.26 -5.04
N PRO A 50 9.05 12.00 -6.17
CA PRO A 50 7.86 12.73 -6.63
C PRO A 50 6.75 11.80 -7.17
N VAL A 51 7.13 10.63 -7.66
CA VAL A 51 6.22 9.61 -8.20
C VAL A 51 6.46 8.29 -7.45
N LEU A 52 5.38 7.68 -7.00
CA LEU A 52 5.36 6.38 -6.34
C LEU A 52 4.68 5.33 -7.22
N ILE A 53 5.22 4.13 -7.22
CA ILE A 53 4.54 2.95 -7.75
C ILE A 53 4.38 1.99 -6.57
N LEU A 54 3.14 1.69 -6.22
CA LEU A 54 2.79 0.74 -5.17
C LEU A 54 2.20 -0.51 -5.81
N ASP A 55 2.88 -1.63 -5.65
CA ASP A 55 2.35 -2.94 -5.97
C ASP A 55 1.81 -3.54 -4.67
N GLU A 56 0.50 -3.61 -4.56
CA GLU A 56 -0.19 -4.05 -3.35
C GLU A 56 -0.22 -5.59 -3.27
N ALA A 57 0.95 -6.21 -3.14
CA ALA A 57 1.05 -7.61 -2.76
C ALA A 57 0.86 -7.74 -1.24
N THR A 58 -0.35 -7.65 -0.76
CA THR A 58 -0.67 -7.92 0.64
C THR A 58 -0.72 -9.43 0.87
N SER A 59 0.41 -10.03 1.15
CA SER A 59 0.46 -11.32 1.84
C SER A 59 -0.36 -11.20 3.14
N ALA A 60 -1.07 -12.26 3.53
CA ALA A 60 -1.92 -12.29 4.71
C ALA A 60 -1.24 -11.68 5.93
N LEU A 61 -1.61 -10.43 6.24
CA LEU A 61 -1.24 -9.74 7.48
C LEU A 61 -2.36 -9.96 8.50
N ASP A 62 -2.00 -9.99 9.78
CA ASP A 62 -2.99 -9.84 10.84
C ASP A 62 -3.64 -8.45 10.78
N SER A 63 -4.85 -8.32 11.31
CA SER A 63 -5.66 -7.11 11.19
C SER A 63 -4.99 -5.85 11.76
N GLU A 64 -4.22 -5.99 12.85
CA GLU A 64 -3.50 -4.87 13.46
C GLU A 64 -2.35 -4.41 12.57
N SER A 65 -1.54 -5.34 12.09
CA SER A 65 -0.45 -5.04 11.16
C SER A 65 -0.95 -4.43 9.86
N GLU A 66 -2.10 -4.90 9.37
CA GLU A 66 -2.73 -4.36 8.17
C GLU A 66 -3.14 -2.90 8.35
N LEU A 67 -3.77 -2.55 9.48
CA LEU A 67 -4.16 -1.17 9.79
C LEU A 67 -2.95 -0.23 9.81
N LEU A 68 -1.89 -0.63 10.50
CA LEU A 68 -0.66 0.16 10.61
C LEU A 68 0.03 0.36 9.24
N VAL A 69 0.02 -0.66 8.40
CA VAL A 69 0.55 -0.57 7.03
C VAL A 69 -0.30 0.36 6.17
N GLN A 70 -1.63 0.25 6.26
CA GLN A 70 -2.55 1.08 5.48
C GLN A 70 -2.43 2.56 5.85
N GLU A 71 -2.33 2.88 7.14
CA GLU A 71 -2.06 4.25 7.61
C GLU A 71 -0.73 4.79 7.07
N ALA A 72 0.32 3.98 7.09
CA ALA A 72 1.63 4.36 6.60
C ALA A 72 1.61 4.61 5.06
N ILE A 73 0.91 3.79 4.30
CA ILE A 73 0.70 3.98 2.85
C ILE A 73 -0.05 5.28 2.59
N THR A 74 -1.12 5.55 3.32
CA THR A 74 -1.90 6.79 3.18
C THR A 74 -1.04 8.03 3.41
N LYS A 75 -0.21 8.02 4.46
CA LYS A 75 0.75 9.10 4.73
C LYS A 75 1.81 9.23 3.63
N LEU A 76 2.31 8.09 3.11
CA LEU A 76 3.29 8.07 2.04
C LEU A 76 2.74 8.67 0.73
N MET A 77 1.47 8.38 0.38
CA MET A 77 0.82 8.87 -0.83
C MET A 77 0.50 10.36 -0.80
N SER A 78 0.36 10.94 0.39
CA SER A 78 0.00 12.35 0.57
C SER A 78 0.95 13.29 -0.19
N ASN A 79 0.38 14.21 -0.99
CA ASN A 79 1.09 15.19 -1.80
C ASN A 79 2.03 14.60 -2.87
N ARG A 80 1.73 13.41 -3.39
CA ARG A 80 2.52 12.75 -4.43
C ARG A 80 1.65 12.17 -5.51
N THR A 81 2.21 12.07 -6.71
CA THR A 81 1.61 11.27 -7.79
C THR A 81 1.88 9.80 -7.49
N THR A 82 0.82 9.03 -7.32
CA THR A 82 0.93 7.61 -6.96
C THR A 82 0.19 6.74 -7.98
N LEU A 83 0.89 5.76 -8.51
CA LEU A 83 0.31 4.65 -9.27
C LEU A 83 0.19 3.44 -8.36
N VAL A 84 -1.03 2.97 -8.16
CA VAL A 84 -1.30 1.80 -7.31
C VAL A 84 -1.77 0.64 -8.16
N ILE A 85 -1.09 -0.50 -8.08
CA ILE A 85 -1.58 -1.77 -8.59
C ILE A 85 -2.35 -2.42 -7.45
N ALA A 86 -3.67 -2.27 -7.47
CA ALA A 86 -4.51 -2.63 -6.34
C ALA A 86 -5.19 -3.98 -6.53
N HIS A 87 -5.22 -4.73 -5.45
CA HIS A 87 -5.94 -6.00 -5.33
C HIS A 87 -7.16 -5.91 -4.42
N ARG A 88 -7.38 -4.75 -3.78
CA ARG A 88 -8.49 -4.49 -2.85
C ARG A 88 -9.30 -3.27 -3.28
N LEU A 89 -10.61 -3.42 -3.23
CA LEU A 89 -11.53 -2.34 -3.58
C LEU A 89 -11.35 -1.12 -2.66
N SER A 90 -11.12 -1.33 -1.37
CA SER A 90 -10.92 -0.26 -0.39
C SER A 90 -9.76 0.69 -0.75
N THR A 91 -8.73 0.18 -1.41
CA THR A 91 -7.59 0.98 -1.84
C THR A 91 -7.92 1.88 -3.03
N ILE A 92 -8.78 1.41 -3.95
CA ILE A 92 -9.06 2.10 -5.20
C ILE A 92 -10.27 3.04 -5.16
N GLN A 93 -11.18 2.88 -4.20
CA GLN A 93 -12.39 3.70 -4.09
C GLN A 93 -12.13 5.20 -4.01
N HIS A 94 -10.97 5.59 -3.46
CA HIS A 94 -10.58 6.98 -3.25
C HIS A 94 -9.54 7.48 -4.27
N ALA A 95 -9.24 6.69 -5.29
CA ALA A 95 -8.34 7.10 -6.35
C ALA A 95 -8.97 8.22 -7.21
N ASP A 96 -8.15 9.19 -7.60
CA ASP A 96 -8.58 10.27 -8.50
C ASP A 96 -8.96 9.73 -9.88
N GLU A 97 -8.30 8.66 -10.30
CA GLU A 97 -8.56 7.97 -11.56
C GLU A 97 -8.26 6.46 -11.43
N ILE A 98 -9.15 5.65 -11.96
CA ILE A 98 -9.03 4.20 -12.02
C ILE A 98 -8.92 3.76 -13.48
N LEU A 99 -7.92 2.94 -13.77
CA LEU A 99 -7.73 2.31 -15.07
C LEU A 99 -8.03 0.82 -14.94
N VAL A 100 -9.02 0.33 -15.68
CA VAL A 100 -9.35 -1.09 -15.75
C VAL A 100 -8.65 -1.69 -16.95
N ILE A 101 -7.79 -2.68 -16.70
CA ILE A 101 -6.99 -3.33 -17.73
C ILE A 101 -7.50 -4.74 -17.96
N ASP A 102 -7.80 -5.07 -19.20
CA ASP A 102 -8.12 -6.43 -19.65
C ASP A 102 -7.36 -6.74 -20.94
N LYS A 103 -6.77 -7.91 -21.02
CA LYS A 103 -5.98 -8.38 -22.18
C LYS A 103 -4.98 -7.33 -22.69
N ALA A 104 -4.22 -6.73 -21.75
CA ALA A 104 -3.22 -5.70 -21.98
C ALA A 104 -3.77 -4.41 -22.61
N LYS A 105 -5.07 -4.12 -22.47
CA LYS A 105 -5.71 -2.88 -22.93
C LYS A 105 -6.49 -2.23 -21.80
N ILE A 106 -6.51 -0.90 -21.79
CA ILE A 106 -7.39 -0.14 -20.91
C ILE A 106 -8.81 -0.23 -21.49
N VAL A 107 -9.70 -0.91 -20.76
CA VAL A 107 -11.09 -1.14 -21.20
C VAL A 107 -12.09 -0.20 -20.52
N GLN A 108 -11.76 0.33 -19.35
CA GLN A 108 -12.54 1.37 -18.66
C GLN A 108 -11.60 2.36 -17.95
N ARG A 109 -12.07 3.60 -17.81
CA ARG A 109 -11.31 4.68 -17.16
C ARG A 109 -12.29 5.65 -16.51
N GLY A 110 -12.00 6.06 -15.27
CA GLY A 110 -12.81 7.04 -14.54
C GLY A 110 -12.65 6.90 -13.03
N THR A 111 -13.46 7.62 -12.27
CA THR A 111 -13.57 7.50 -10.82
C THR A 111 -14.38 6.26 -10.42
N HIS A 112 -14.33 5.89 -9.15
CA HIS A 112 -15.14 4.78 -8.63
C HIS A 112 -16.64 4.94 -8.96
N ALA A 113 -17.19 6.13 -8.68
CA ALA A 113 -18.61 6.41 -8.89
C ALA A 113 -19.01 6.31 -10.38
N GLU A 114 -18.20 6.87 -11.27
CA GLU A 114 -18.43 6.80 -12.71
C GLU A 114 -18.39 5.37 -13.24
N LEU A 115 -17.41 4.57 -12.80
CA LEU A 115 -17.25 3.20 -13.25
C LEU A 115 -18.34 2.26 -12.71
N ILE A 116 -18.82 2.49 -11.50
CA ILE A 116 -19.99 1.77 -10.97
C ILE A 116 -21.25 2.12 -11.77
N ALA A 117 -21.48 3.40 -12.08
CA ALA A 117 -22.62 3.84 -12.87
C ALA A 117 -22.57 3.34 -14.33
N GLN A 118 -21.37 3.29 -14.90
CA GLN A 118 -21.13 2.77 -16.26
C GLN A 118 -21.41 1.27 -16.36
N GLY A 119 -21.26 0.52 -15.28
CA GLY A 119 -21.31 -0.95 -15.31
C GLY A 119 -20.06 -1.59 -15.90
N GLY A 120 -20.17 -2.83 -16.34
CA GLY A 120 -19.08 -3.52 -17.03
C GLY A 120 -18.13 -4.27 -16.10
N LEU A 121 -16.85 -4.37 -16.50
CA LEU A 121 -15.86 -5.19 -15.80
C LEU A 121 -15.58 -4.68 -14.41
N TYR A 122 -15.43 -3.36 -14.23
CA TYR A 122 -15.18 -2.75 -12.92
C TYR A 122 -16.27 -3.07 -11.90
N GLN A 123 -17.52 -2.89 -12.28
CA GLN A 123 -18.65 -3.18 -11.39
C GLN A 123 -18.67 -4.66 -10.97
N LYS A 124 -18.41 -5.59 -11.92
CA LYS A 124 -18.34 -7.02 -11.62
C LYS A 124 -17.24 -7.33 -10.60
N LEU A 125 -16.03 -6.77 -10.79
CA LEU A 125 -14.91 -6.95 -9.87
C LEU A 125 -15.21 -6.36 -8.49
N SER A 126 -15.82 -5.17 -8.46
CA SER A 126 -16.24 -4.51 -7.22
C SER A 126 -17.24 -5.36 -6.42
N THR A 127 -18.23 -5.95 -7.08
CA THR A 127 -19.23 -6.81 -6.44
C THR A 127 -18.60 -8.07 -5.84
N ILE A 128 -17.64 -8.69 -6.52
CA ILE A 128 -16.94 -9.89 -6.04
C ILE A 128 -16.11 -9.59 -4.78
N GLN A 129 -15.53 -8.40 -4.67
CA GLN A 129 -14.70 -8.01 -3.52
C GLN A 129 -15.49 -7.45 -2.33
N SER A 130 -16.77 -7.17 -2.50
CA SER A 130 -17.66 -6.67 -1.45
C SER A 130 -18.36 -7.79 -0.67
N VAL A 131 -18.11 -9.04 -1.02
CA VAL A 131 -18.58 -10.25 -0.33
C VAL A 131 -17.45 -10.83 0.51
#